data_1395b3a53f6acde978131e4eb72a6204
#
_entry.id   1395b3a53f6acde978131e4eb72a6204
#
_cell.length_a   1.000
_cell.length_b   1.000
_cell.length_c   1.000
_cell.angle_alpha   90.00
_cell.angle_beta   90.00
_cell.angle_gamma   90.00
#
_symmetry.space_group_name_H-M   'P 1'
#
loop_
_entity.id
_entity.type
_entity.pdbx_description
1 polymer ?
#
loop_
_entity_poly.entity_id
_entity_poly.type
_entity_poly.pdbx_seq_one_letter_code
_entity_poly.pdbx_strand_id
1 'polypeptide(L)'
;IDIIAGVKGYYEAHHRVIVDDDIVRKTVVLSERYITDRFLPDKAIDLLDESCACAALRNKSMERHDKLEDERQKLLIKKDALTNADEVNYEQLAEVNTSLARIDSDLKEIDPETLVSKVTEEDIAKVIELWTGIPASRIKENELSKLADLENELKKKIIGQDEAVKALASAIRRSRVQISPRRRPA
;
A
#
# COMPACT_ATOMS: atom_id res chain seq x y z
N ILE A 1 10.51 3.95 -13.72
CA ILE A 1 10.27 2.58 -13.22
C ILE A 1 11.53 2.05 -12.60
N ASP A 2 12.67 2.05 -13.31
CA ASP A 2 13.93 1.45 -12.86
C ASP A 2 14.45 2.01 -11.53
N ILE A 3 14.28 3.31 -11.30
CA ILE A 3 14.63 3.95 -10.01
C ILE A 3 13.81 3.36 -8.87
N ILE A 4 12.48 3.22 -9.06
CA ILE A 4 11.58 2.67 -8.04
C ILE A 4 11.89 1.18 -7.80
N ALA A 5 12.16 0.42 -8.86
CA ALA A 5 12.58 -0.98 -8.75
C ALA A 5 13.91 -1.13 -7.99
N GLY A 6 14.82 -0.16 -8.15
CA GLY A 6 16.11 -0.15 -7.43
C GLY A 6 15.98 0.14 -5.94
N VAL A 7 14.98 0.91 -5.52
CA VAL A 7 14.79 1.28 -4.10
C VAL A 7 13.74 0.43 -3.38
N LYS A 8 12.90 -0.33 -4.10
CA LYS A 8 11.80 -1.12 -3.51
C LYS A 8 12.26 -2.02 -2.36
N GLY A 9 13.44 -2.65 -2.48
CA GLY A 9 13.96 -3.57 -1.47
C GLY A 9 14.17 -2.93 -0.08
N TYR A 10 14.46 -1.61 -0.03
CA TYR A 10 14.56 -0.89 1.24
C TYR A 10 13.21 -0.78 1.93
N TYR A 11 12.14 -0.47 1.16
CA TYR A 11 10.78 -0.35 1.68
C TYR A 11 10.19 -1.71 2.03
N GLU A 12 10.47 -2.76 1.23
CA GLU A 12 10.10 -4.14 1.55
C GLU A 12 10.68 -4.58 2.90
N ALA A 13 11.96 -4.30 3.13
CA ALA A 13 12.61 -4.64 4.39
C ALA A 13 12.10 -3.80 5.57
N HIS A 14 11.88 -2.49 5.36
CA HIS A 14 11.43 -1.58 6.41
C HIS A 14 10.01 -1.89 6.89
N HIS A 15 9.09 -2.11 5.95
CA HIS A 15 7.68 -2.36 6.25
C HIS A 15 7.31 -3.84 6.38
N ARG A 16 8.27 -4.77 6.17
CA ARG A 16 8.04 -6.24 6.13
C ARG A 16 6.95 -6.63 5.15
N VAL A 17 7.04 -6.12 3.93
CA VAL A 17 6.07 -6.36 2.85
C VAL A 17 6.76 -6.87 1.59
N ILE A 18 6.00 -7.41 0.66
CA ILE A 18 6.46 -7.80 -0.68
C ILE A 18 5.81 -6.88 -1.71
N VAL A 19 6.62 -6.35 -2.62
CA VAL A 19 6.20 -5.48 -3.72
C VAL A 19 6.48 -6.16 -5.05
N ASP A 20 5.45 -6.63 -5.74
CA ASP A 20 5.58 -7.22 -7.06
C ASP A 20 5.93 -6.13 -8.11
N ASP A 21 6.62 -6.51 -9.19
CA ASP A 21 7.04 -5.56 -10.24
C ASP A 21 5.85 -4.90 -10.95
N ASP A 22 4.69 -5.57 -11.00
CA ASP A 22 3.45 -4.99 -11.49
C ASP A 22 2.98 -3.83 -10.59
N ILE A 23 3.10 -3.97 -9.29
CA ILE A 23 2.79 -2.91 -8.31
C ILE A 23 3.72 -1.71 -8.48
N VAL A 24 5.03 -1.94 -8.71
CA VAL A 24 5.99 -0.87 -9.01
C VAL A 24 5.55 -0.07 -10.25
N ARG A 25 5.15 -0.75 -11.32
CA ARG A 25 4.65 -0.09 -12.54
C ARG A 25 3.38 0.71 -12.29
N LYS A 26 2.42 0.12 -11.57
CA LYS A 26 1.16 0.78 -11.20
C LYS A 26 1.41 2.01 -10.34
N THR A 27 2.31 1.93 -9.36
CA THR A 27 2.69 3.07 -8.51
C THR A 27 3.18 4.25 -9.34
N VAL A 28 4.07 4.02 -10.32
CA VAL A 28 4.55 5.09 -11.22
C VAL A 28 3.42 5.67 -12.07
N VAL A 29 2.62 4.81 -12.71
CA VAL A 29 1.53 5.25 -13.59
C VAL A 29 0.45 6.01 -12.82
N LEU A 30 0.05 5.50 -11.66
CA LEU A 30 -0.99 6.13 -10.84
C LEU A 30 -0.49 7.42 -10.19
N SER A 31 0.77 7.50 -9.76
CA SER A 31 1.36 8.73 -9.25
C SER A 31 1.40 9.83 -10.32
N GLU A 32 1.76 9.49 -11.57
CA GLU A 32 1.78 10.46 -12.68
C GLU A 32 0.38 10.97 -13.01
N ARG A 33 -0.63 10.12 -12.89
CA ARG A 33 -2.00 10.43 -13.24
C ARG A 33 -2.74 11.26 -12.19
N TYR A 34 -2.59 10.92 -10.91
CA TYR A 34 -3.42 11.46 -9.84
C TYR A 34 -2.70 12.47 -8.95
N ILE A 35 -1.35 12.42 -8.87
CA ILE A 35 -0.56 13.34 -8.05
C ILE A 35 0.07 14.38 -8.96
N THR A 36 -0.50 15.60 -8.97
CA THR A 36 -0.12 16.68 -9.89
C THR A 36 0.77 17.74 -9.26
N ASP A 37 0.87 17.80 -7.95
CA ASP A 37 1.58 18.78 -7.15
C ASP A 37 3.07 18.47 -6.94
N ARG A 38 3.50 17.27 -7.33
CA ARG A 38 4.88 16.80 -7.20
C ARG A 38 5.42 16.20 -8.49
N PHE A 39 6.73 16.04 -8.57
CA PHE A 39 7.42 15.49 -9.75
C PHE A 39 7.89 14.05 -9.52
N LEU A 40 8.08 13.32 -10.63
CA LEU A 40 8.79 12.05 -10.61
C LEU A 40 10.31 12.29 -10.46
N PRO A 41 11.05 11.45 -9.74
CA PRO A 41 10.61 10.16 -9.14
C PRO A 41 9.94 10.30 -7.77
N ASP A 42 10.08 11.43 -7.07
CA ASP A 42 9.73 11.60 -5.66
C ASP A 42 8.28 11.20 -5.35
N LYS A 43 7.30 11.67 -6.12
CA LYS A 43 5.89 11.31 -5.90
C LYS A 43 5.60 9.81 -5.99
N ALA A 44 6.38 9.08 -6.79
CA ALA A 44 6.20 7.63 -6.90
C ALA A 44 6.91 6.88 -5.77
N ILE A 45 8.02 7.43 -5.26
CA ILE A 45 8.71 6.91 -4.08
C ILE A 45 7.83 7.08 -2.85
N ASP A 46 7.31 8.29 -2.62
CA ASP A 46 6.42 8.58 -1.49
C ASP A 46 5.15 7.71 -1.54
N LEU A 47 4.56 7.55 -2.75
CA LEU A 47 3.38 6.70 -2.92
C LEU A 47 3.69 5.23 -2.63
N LEU A 48 4.86 4.74 -3.02
CA LEU A 48 5.28 3.37 -2.71
C LEU A 48 5.45 3.17 -1.21
N ASP A 49 6.18 4.08 -0.54
CA ASP A 49 6.42 4.04 0.90
C ASP A 49 5.11 3.97 1.69
N GLU A 50 4.20 4.90 1.43
CA GLU A 50 2.89 4.97 2.10
C GLU A 50 2.01 3.75 1.77
N SER A 51 2.10 3.21 0.54
CA SER A 51 1.38 1.98 0.17
C SER A 51 1.94 0.75 0.90
N CYS A 52 3.25 0.68 1.12
CA CYS A 52 3.88 -0.34 1.94
C CYS A 52 3.44 -0.24 3.41
N ALA A 53 3.41 0.97 3.98
CA ALA A 53 2.89 1.23 5.32
C ALA A 53 1.41 0.81 5.45
N CYS A 54 0.58 1.15 4.47
CA CYS A 54 -0.83 0.77 4.43
C CYS A 54 -1.01 -0.77 4.40
N ALA A 55 -0.19 -1.48 3.62
CA ALA A 55 -0.20 -2.94 3.56
C ALA A 55 0.25 -3.59 4.88
N ALA A 56 1.26 -3.03 5.54
CA ALA A 56 1.73 -3.47 6.85
C ALA A 56 0.65 -3.29 7.93
N LEU A 57 0.02 -2.09 7.99
CA LEU A 57 -1.05 -1.78 8.95
C LEU A 57 -2.30 -2.65 8.77
N ARG A 58 -2.55 -3.15 7.56
CA ARG A 58 -3.65 -4.08 7.29
C ARG A 58 -3.42 -5.47 7.89
N ASN A 59 -2.17 -5.83 8.19
CA ASN A 59 -1.81 -7.15 8.68
C ASN A 59 -2.02 -7.29 10.19
N LYS A 60 -3.16 -7.86 10.57
CA LYS A 60 -3.49 -8.08 11.98
C LYS A 60 -2.56 -9.08 12.68
N SER A 61 -2.01 -10.05 11.94
CA SER A 61 -1.05 -11.02 12.52
C SER A 61 0.25 -10.33 12.90
N MET A 62 0.74 -9.43 12.05
CA MET A 62 1.91 -8.61 12.31
C MET A 62 1.69 -7.64 13.50
N GLU A 63 0.52 -6.98 13.55
CA GLU A 63 0.14 -6.13 14.68
C GLU A 63 0.10 -6.91 16.00
N ARG A 64 -0.46 -8.13 15.98
CA ARG A 64 -0.49 -9.03 17.16
C ARG A 64 0.91 -9.45 17.57
N HIS A 65 1.75 -9.85 16.61
CA HIS A 65 3.14 -10.23 16.85
C HIS A 65 3.93 -9.10 17.50
N ASP A 66 3.87 -7.89 16.94
CA ASP A 66 4.62 -6.74 17.44
C ASP A 66 4.16 -6.33 18.86
N LYS A 67 2.85 -6.42 19.16
CA LYS A 67 2.34 -6.20 20.54
C LYS A 67 2.86 -7.24 21.53
N LEU A 68 2.88 -8.50 21.14
CA LEU A 68 3.42 -9.58 22.00
C LEU A 68 4.92 -9.42 22.23
N GLU A 69 5.68 -9.00 21.20
CA GLU A 69 7.11 -8.78 21.33
C GLU A 69 7.42 -7.56 22.22
N ASP A 70 6.64 -6.48 22.11
CA ASP A 70 6.73 -5.31 23.01
C ASP A 70 6.42 -5.68 24.47
N GLU A 71 5.40 -6.50 24.72
CA GLU A 71 5.06 -6.99 26.05
C GLU A 71 6.17 -7.89 26.61
N ARG A 72 6.71 -8.75 25.77
CA ARG A 72 7.85 -9.61 26.10
C ARG A 72 9.07 -8.79 26.53
N GLN A 73 9.42 -7.75 25.78
CA GLN A 73 10.53 -6.86 26.12
C GLN A 73 10.32 -6.16 27.46
N LYS A 74 9.12 -5.65 27.72
CA LYS A 74 8.78 -5.03 29.00
C LYS A 74 8.92 -6.00 30.17
N LEU A 75 8.48 -7.24 29.99
CA LEU A 75 8.60 -8.29 31.02
C LEU A 75 10.05 -8.71 31.24
N LEU A 76 10.89 -8.76 30.21
CA LEU A 76 12.32 -9.04 30.34
C LEU A 76 13.02 -7.96 31.15
N ILE A 77 12.76 -6.68 30.85
CA ILE A 77 13.29 -5.56 31.63
C ILE A 77 12.85 -5.64 33.09
N LYS A 78 11.56 -5.97 33.34
CA LYS A 78 11.04 -6.15 34.71
C LYS A 78 11.70 -7.33 35.43
N LYS A 79 11.92 -8.45 34.72
CA LYS A 79 12.64 -9.61 35.25
C LYS A 79 14.05 -9.26 35.67
N ASP A 80 14.80 -8.55 34.80
CA ASP A 80 16.17 -8.13 35.10
C ASP A 80 16.22 -7.19 36.31
N ALA A 81 15.27 -6.26 36.41
CA ALA A 81 15.18 -5.37 37.58
C ALA A 81 14.90 -6.12 38.89
N LEU A 82 13.98 -7.13 38.85
CA LEU A 82 13.66 -7.96 40.02
C LEU A 82 14.82 -8.88 40.43
N THR A 83 15.60 -9.35 39.45
CA THR A 83 16.73 -10.24 39.68
C THR A 83 17.94 -9.48 40.29
N ASN A 84 18.11 -8.21 39.93
CA ASN A 84 19.21 -7.35 40.37
C ASN A 84 18.84 -6.50 41.61
N ALA A 85 17.64 -6.66 42.17
CA ALA A 85 17.26 -5.96 43.41
C ALA A 85 17.95 -6.53 44.62
N ASP A 86 18.23 -5.68 45.64
CA ASP A 86 18.87 -6.09 46.88
C ASP A 86 18.06 -7.15 47.66
N GLU A 87 16.75 -7.10 47.55
CA GLU A 87 15.82 -8.13 48.02
C GLU A 87 15.03 -8.74 46.84
N VAL A 88 15.30 -10.00 46.50
CA VAL A 88 14.63 -10.70 45.41
C VAL A 88 13.22 -11.11 45.82
N ASN A 89 12.21 -10.57 45.17
CA ASN A 89 10.82 -11.00 45.34
C ASN A 89 10.52 -12.21 44.41
N TYR A 90 10.62 -13.44 44.99
CA TYR A 90 10.45 -14.68 44.28
C TYR A 90 9.02 -14.87 43.73
N GLU A 91 8.00 -14.31 44.39
CA GLU A 91 6.60 -14.41 43.95
C GLU A 91 6.40 -13.63 42.67
N GLN A 92 6.85 -12.36 42.64
CA GLN A 92 6.79 -11.52 41.44
C GLN A 92 7.66 -12.07 40.30
N LEU A 93 8.79 -12.67 40.60
CA LEU A 93 9.65 -13.31 39.62
C LEU A 93 8.96 -14.54 38.97
N ALA A 94 8.24 -15.33 39.77
CA ALA A 94 7.46 -16.48 39.26
C ALA A 94 6.31 -16.03 38.35
N GLU A 95 5.60 -14.96 38.72
CA GLU A 95 4.54 -14.36 37.88
C GLU A 95 5.07 -13.87 36.53
N VAL A 96 6.20 -13.14 36.55
CA VAL A 96 6.84 -12.64 35.33
C VAL A 96 7.30 -13.79 34.44
N ASN A 97 7.91 -14.84 35.01
CA ASN A 97 8.33 -16.01 34.24
C ASN A 97 7.13 -16.77 33.62
N THR A 98 6.01 -16.87 34.35
CA THR A 98 4.78 -17.50 33.83
C THR A 98 4.21 -16.67 32.67
N SER A 99 4.19 -15.34 32.80
CA SER A 99 3.73 -14.45 31.73
C SER A 99 4.63 -14.52 30.50
N LEU A 100 5.95 -14.56 30.66
CA LEU A 100 6.90 -14.77 29.57
C LEU A 100 6.69 -16.09 28.85
N ALA A 101 6.51 -17.18 29.59
CA ALA A 101 6.26 -18.50 28.99
C ALA A 101 4.98 -18.53 28.15
N ARG A 102 3.92 -17.82 28.60
CA ARG A 102 2.69 -17.67 27.85
C ARG A 102 2.89 -16.88 26.55
N ILE A 103 3.56 -15.73 26.63
CA ILE A 103 3.85 -14.90 25.44
C ILE A 103 4.73 -15.66 24.46
N ASP A 104 5.74 -16.38 24.92
CA ASP A 104 6.60 -17.21 24.05
C ASP A 104 5.81 -18.35 23.37
N SER A 105 4.77 -18.87 24.01
CA SER A 105 3.84 -19.84 23.39
C SER A 105 2.96 -19.16 22.33
N ASP A 106 2.37 -18.01 22.66
CA ASP A 106 1.52 -17.26 21.76
C ASP A 106 2.28 -16.78 20.50
N LEU A 107 3.55 -16.38 20.66
CA LEU A 107 4.43 -16.04 19.54
C LEU A 107 4.74 -17.23 18.62
N LYS A 108 4.89 -18.43 19.17
CA LYS A 108 5.14 -19.65 18.39
C LYS A 108 3.91 -20.12 17.61
N GLU A 109 2.71 -19.76 18.04
CA GLU A 109 1.47 -20.07 17.33
C GLU A 109 1.26 -19.20 16.09
N ILE A 110 1.96 -18.06 15.98
CA ILE A 110 1.85 -17.18 14.82
C ILE A 110 2.68 -17.77 13.66
N ASP A 111 2.00 -18.08 12.56
CA ASP A 111 2.66 -18.56 11.35
C ASP A 111 3.55 -17.46 10.75
N PRO A 112 4.87 -17.70 10.58
CA PRO A 112 5.81 -16.73 10.01
C PRO A 112 5.40 -16.24 8.61
N GLU A 113 4.72 -17.05 7.81
CA GLU A 113 4.25 -16.66 6.48
C GLU A 113 3.17 -15.57 6.55
N THR A 114 2.42 -15.51 7.66
CA THR A 114 1.39 -14.47 7.86
C THR A 114 1.95 -13.12 8.30
N LEU A 115 3.24 -13.06 8.69
CA LEU A 115 3.90 -11.83 9.12
C LEU A 115 4.34 -10.93 7.95
N VAL A 116 4.27 -11.43 6.73
CA VAL A 116 4.64 -10.66 5.53
C VAL A 116 3.39 -10.39 4.71
N SER A 117 3.13 -9.11 4.44
CA SER A 117 2.01 -8.68 3.60
C SER A 117 2.46 -8.41 2.17
N LYS A 118 1.60 -8.69 1.20
CA LYS A 118 1.79 -8.20 -0.17
C LYS A 118 1.10 -6.85 -0.33
N VAL A 119 1.82 -5.91 -0.94
CA VAL A 119 1.24 -4.63 -1.37
C VAL A 119 0.32 -4.89 -2.55
N THR A 120 -0.87 -4.32 -2.49
CA THR A 120 -1.92 -4.50 -3.50
C THR A 120 -2.26 -3.17 -4.16
N GLU A 121 -2.94 -3.23 -5.30
CA GLU A 121 -3.48 -2.03 -5.96
C GLU A 121 -4.49 -1.28 -5.07
N GLU A 122 -5.13 -1.99 -4.13
CA GLU A 122 -6.02 -1.37 -3.14
C GLU A 122 -5.30 -0.45 -2.18
N ASP A 123 -4.10 -0.85 -1.77
CA ASP A 123 -3.29 -0.05 -0.86
C ASP A 123 -2.85 1.25 -1.56
N ILE A 124 -2.41 1.16 -2.81
CA ILE A 124 -2.07 2.33 -3.64
C ILE A 124 -3.29 3.25 -3.82
N ALA A 125 -4.45 2.67 -4.16
CA ALA A 125 -5.66 3.44 -4.39
C ALA A 125 -6.16 4.15 -3.13
N LYS A 126 -6.05 3.53 -1.95
CA LYS A 126 -6.37 4.15 -0.67
C LYS A 126 -5.48 5.34 -0.35
N VAL A 127 -4.16 5.22 -0.60
CA VAL A 127 -3.23 6.32 -0.38
C VAL A 127 -3.54 7.50 -1.30
N ILE A 128 -3.81 7.23 -2.59
CA ILE A 128 -4.22 8.27 -3.54
C ILE A 128 -5.53 8.92 -3.10
N GLU A 129 -6.50 8.13 -2.63
CA GLU A 129 -7.77 8.66 -2.08
C GLU A 129 -7.52 9.59 -0.90
N LEU A 130 -6.65 9.22 0.04
CA LEU A 130 -6.28 10.06 1.19
C LEU A 130 -5.63 11.39 0.76
N TRP A 131 -4.78 11.38 -0.27
CA TRP A 131 -4.04 12.57 -0.70
C TRP A 131 -4.85 13.47 -1.63
N THR A 132 -5.67 12.88 -2.49
CA THR A 132 -6.37 13.62 -3.56
C THR A 132 -7.87 13.76 -3.35
N GLY A 133 -8.45 12.97 -2.44
CA GLY A 133 -9.91 12.88 -2.25
C GLY A 133 -10.63 12.12 -3.37
N ILE A 134 -9.91 11.51 -4.33
CA ILE A 134 -10.52 10.73 -5.41
C ILE A 134 -10.83 9.32 -4.91
N PRO A 135 -12.09 8.86 -4.92
CA PRO A 135 -12.46 7.55 -4.39
C PRO A 135 -11.67 6.39 -5.03
N ALA A 136 -11.17 5.46 -4.20
CA ALA A 136 -10.39 4.31 -4.62
C ALA A 136 -11.10 3.45 -5.68
N SER A 137 -12.43 3.38 -5.65
CA SER A 137 -13.24 2.70 -6.65
C SER A 137 -13.05 3.26 -8.07
N ARG A 138 -12.87 4.58 -8.20
CA ARG A 138 -12.61 5.23 -9.49
C ARG A 138 -11.19 5.00 -9.99
N ILE A 139 -10.23 4.80 -9.08
CA ILE A 139 -8.83 4.56 -9.42
C ILE A 139 -8.66 3.14 -9.99
N LYS A 140 -9.38 2.17 -9.44
CA LYS A 140 -9.37 0.77 -9.87
C LYS A 140 -10.15 0.50 -11.15
N GLU A 141 -11.09 1.36 -11.51
CA GLU A 141 -11.90 1.17 -12.71
C GLU A 141 -11.02 1.11 -13.95
N ASN A 142 -11.14 0.01 -14.67
CA ASN A 142 -10.39 -0.21 -15.91
C ASN A 142 -10.81 0.85 -16.95
N GLU A 143 -9.96 1.89 -17.09
CA GLU A 143 -10.25 2.97 -18.06
C GLU A 143 -10.40 2.47 -19.49
N LEU A 144 -9.77 1.35 -19.83
CA LEU A 144 -9.88 0.78 -21.17
C LEU A 144 -11.31 0.33 -21.48
N SER A 145 -12.03 -0.24 -20.50
CA SER A 145 -13.44 -0.61 -20.70
C SER A 145 -14.33 0.61 -20.81
N LYS A 146 -14.10 1.66 -20.00
CA LYS A 146 -14.82 2.94 -20.10
C LYS A 146 -14.54 3.65 -21.42
N LEU A 147 -13.30 3.63 -21.89
CA LEU A 147 -12.92 4.21 -23.17
C LEU A 147 -13.50 3.41 -24.35
N ALA A 148 -13.65 2.10 -24.21
CA ALA A 148 -14.33 1.28 -25.23
C ALA A 148 -15.82 1.66 -25.35
N ASP A 149 -16.49 1.90 -24.24
CA ASP A 149 -17.93 2.22 -24.18
C ASP A 149 -18.24 3.72 -24.30
N LEU A 150 -17.22 4.59 -24.31
CA LEU A 150 -17.37 6.04 -24.31
C LEU A 150 -18.28 6.55 -25.44
N GLU A 151 -18.17 5.97 -26.63
CA GLU A 151 -18.99 6.34 -27.79
C GLU A 151 -20.47 6.07 -27.54
N ASN A 152 -20.80 4.91 -26.97
CA ASN A 152 -22.17 4.51 -26.65
C ASN A 152 -22.76 5.40 -25.55
N GLU A 153 -21.96 5.71 -24.52
CA GLU A 153 -22.38 6.58 -23.42
C GLU A 153 -22.64 8.03 -23.90
N LEU A 154 -21.82 8.54 -24.81
CA LEU A 154 -22.03 9.86 -25.39
C LEU A 154 -23.28 9.89 -26.30
N LYS A 155 -23.52 8.85 -27.12
CA LYS A 155 -24.72 8.74 -27.96
C LYS A 155 -26.03 8.68 -27.18
N LYS A 156 -26.01 8.17 -25.95
CA LYS A 156 -27.19 8.20 -25.05
C LYS A 156 -27.59 9.61 -24.67
N LYS A 157 -26.61 10.53 -24.57
CA LYS A 157 -26.80 11.91 -24.09
C LYS A 157 -26.88 12.95 -25.24
N ILE A 158 -26.25 12.66 -26.37
CA ILE A 158 -26.14 13.59 -27.50
C ILE A 158 -26.87 12.93 -28.69
N ILE A 159 -27.95 13.57 -29.12
CA ILE A 159 -28.80 13.11 -30.23
C ILE A 159 -28.44 13.87 -31.50
N GLY A 160 -28.26 13.17 -32.60
CA GLY A 160 -28.12 13.78 -33.95
C GLY A 160 -26.72 14.26 -34.32
N GLN A 161 -25.66 13.93 -33.55
CA GLN A 161 -24.27 14.28 -33.84
C GLN A 161 -23.33 13.07 -33.86
N ASP A 162 -23.73 11.97 -34.46
CA ASP A 162 -23.01 10.70 -34.41
C ASP A 162 -21.57 10.77 -34.92
N GLU A 163 -21.29 11.54 -35.98
CA GLU A 163 -19.95 11.70 -36.54
C GLU A 163 -19.04 12.49 -35.58
N ALA A 164 -19.54 13.55 -34.96
CA ALA A 164 -18.81 14.34 -34.00
C ALA A 164 -18.48 13.53 -32.72
N VAL A 165 -19.46 12.76 -32.22
CA VAL A 165 -19.29 11.86 -31.06
C VAL A 165 -18.24 10.78 -31.36
N LYS A 166 -18.26 10.18 -32.53
CA LYS A 166 -17.29 9.20 -32.98
C LYS A 166 -15.88 9.79 -33.09
N ALA A 167 -15.76 10.99 -33.69
CA ALA A 167 -14.48 11.68 -33.80
C ALA A 167 -13.90 12.03 -32.43
N LEU A 168 -14.74 12.55 -31.52
CA LEU A 168 -14.35 12.88 -30.14
C LEU A 168 -13.90 11.64 -29.36
N ALA A 169 -14.70 10.57 -29.37
CA ALA A 169 -14.36 9.32 -28.69
C ALA A 169 -13.02 8.74 -29.21
N SER A 170 -12.80 8.80 -30.52
CA SER A 170 -11.55 8.36 -31.14
C SER A 170 -10.36 9.23 -30.77
N ALA A 171 -10.54 10.55 -30.64
CA ALA A 171 -9.50 11.48 -30.20
C ALA A 171 -9.11 11.22 -28.73
N ILE A 172 -10.10 11.01 -27.84
CA ILE A 172 -9.88 10.70 -26.43
C ILE A 172 -9.17 9.35 -26.29
N ARG A 173 -9.61 8.29 -27.01
CA ARG A 173 -8.92 7.00 -27.00
C ARG A 173 -7.46 7.13 -27.41
N ARG A 174 -7.14 7.85 -28.48
CA ARG A 174 -5.75 8.07 -28.94
C ARG A 174 -4.91 8.83 -27.93
N SER A 175 -5.46 9.86 -27.31
CA SER A 175 -4.80 10.64 -26.27
C SER A 175 -4.43 9.79 -25.05
N ARG A 176 -5.31 8.88 -24.62
CA ARG A 176 -5.10 8.03 -23.44
C ARG A 176 -4.16 6.84 -23.68
N VAL A 177 -4.08 6.33 -24.90
CA VAL A 177 -3.14 5.24 -25.26
C VAL A 177 -1.71 5.73 -25.49
N GLN A 178 -1.45 7.04 -25.32
CA GLN A 178 -0.12 7.68 -25.44
C GLN A 178 0.61 7.41 -26.78
N ILE A 179 -0.12 7.17 -27.85
CA ILE A 179 0.47 6.92 -29.18
C ILE A 179 0.93 8.24 -29.84
N SER A 180 0.61 9.39 -29.25
CA SER A 180 1.00 10.70 -29.80
C SER A 180 2.33 11.16 -29.22
N PRO A 181 3.39 11.36 -30.02
CA PRO A 181 4.71 11.79 -29.57
C PRO A 181 4.78 13.28 -29.15
N ARG A 182 3.69 14.00 -29.13
CA ARG A 182 3.63 15.42 -28.74
C ARG A 182 2.50 15.67 -27.74
N ARG A 183 2.82 16.32 -26.62
CA ARG A 183 1.86 16.89 -25.67
C ARG A 183 1.06 18.01 -26.37
N ARG A 184 -0.01 17.67 -27.05
CA ARG A 184 -1.01 18.62 -27.53
C ARG A 184 -2.27 18.48 -26.67
N PRO A 185 -2.89 19.59 -26.23
CA PRO A 185 -4.20 19.51 -25.60
C PRO A 185 -5.17 18.86 -26.59
N ALA A 186 -6.12 18.09 -26.04
CA ALA A 186 -7.15 17.42 -26.82
C ALA A 186 -8.12 18.44 -27.46
#